data_535c44ebcc41bf5b81781ba262ba97d5
#
_entry.id   535c44ebcc41bf5b81781ba262ba97d5
#
_cell.length_a   1.000
_cell.length_b   1.000
_cell.length_c   1.000
_cell.angle_alpha   90.00
_cell.angle_beta   90.00
_cell.angle_gamma   90.00
#
_symmetry.space_group_name_H-M   'P 1'
#
loop_
_entity.id
_entity.type
_entity.pdbx_description
1 polymer ?
#
loop_
_entity_poly.entity_id
_entity_poly.type
_entity_poly.pdbx_seq_one_letter_code
_entity_poly.pdbx_strand_id
1 'polypeptide(L)'
;MKLVIIGGTGLIGSKLVARLRGSGHEVIAAAPSTGIDSITRLGLAEAMDGAQVVVDVANAPSWEDQAVLDFFQTATGNLLAAEKAAGVGHHVALSIVGSERLPENGYFRAKVAQEALIKASGMPYTLVRATQFFEFVGGIAQAATVADEVRVSPALIQPMASDDVVAALAEVALAVPANATLEIAGPEAVPLDELIRRYLRLTGDPRKVVPDVHACYFGAELDDQSLTPGQHARLGVTRFEDWLARS
;
A
#
# COMPACT_ATOMS: atom_id res chain seq x y z
N MET A 1 22.86 -1.22 -8.06
CA MET A 1 21.89 -2.27 -8.36
C MET A 1 20.92 -1.74 -9.38
N LYS A 2 20.36 -2.60 -10.25
CA LYS A 2 19.24 -2.26 -11.11
C LYS A 2 17.93 -2.71 -10.45
N LEU A 3 17.00 -1.79 -10.25
CA LEU A 3 15.70 -2.06 -9.65
C LEU A 3 14.56 -1.64 -10.60
N VAL A 4 13.47 -2.40 -10.60
CA VAL A 4 12.25 -2.07 -11.34
C VAL A 4 11.14 -1.80 -10.33
N ILE A 5 10.51 -0.62 -10.42
CA ILE A 5 9.41 -0.21 -9.53
C ILE A 5 8.11 -0.24 -10.32
N ILE A 6 7.31 -1.26 -10.10
CA ILE A 6 5.98 -1.41 -10.71
C ILE A 6 5.00 -0.47 -9.99
N GLY A 7 4.26 0.33 -10.74
CA GLY A 7 3.52 1.47 -10.20
C GLY A 7 4.42 2.68 -9.93
N GLY A 8 5.57 2.77 -10.61
CA GLY A 8 6.65 3.74 -10.40
C GLY A 8 6.27 5.21 -10.62
N THR A 9 5.07 5.49 -11.13
CA THR A 9 4.54 6.86 -11.32
C THR A 9 3.48 7.24 -10.27
N GLY A 10 3.06 6.30 -9.41
CA GLY A 10 2.06 6.52 -8.36
C GLY A 10 2.64 7.20 -7.11
N LEU A 11 1.79 7.38 -6.08
CA LEU A 11 2.14 8.05 -4.82
C LEU A 11 3.41 7.47 -4.17
N ILE A 12 3.43 6.17 -3.94
CA ILE A 12 4.59 5.49 -3.32
C ILE A 12 5.70 5.31 -4.34
N GLY A 13 5.38 4.87 -5.56
CA GLY A 13 6.36 4.51 -6.57
C GLY A 13 7.24 5.68 -6.99
N SER A 14 6.68 6.86 -7.25
CA SER A 14 7.45 8.03 -7.68
C SER A 14 8.45 8.49 -6.60
N LYS A 15 8.03 8.50 -5.33
CA LYS A 15 8.89 8.82 -4.19
C LYS A 15 10.00 7.77 -4.01
N LEU A 16 9.67 6.48 -4.16
CA LEU A 16 10.63 5.39 -4.06
C LEU A 16 11.67 5.44 -5.18
N VAL A 17 11.23 5.69 -6.42
CA VAL A 17 12.13 5.91 -7.58
C VAL A 17 13.10 7.05 -7.31
N ALA A 18 12.59 8.21 -6.85
CA ALA A 18 13.43 9.37 -6.54
C ALA A 18 14.45 9.05 -5.45
N ARG A 19 14.03 8.40 -4.36
CA ARG A 19 14.88 8.02 -3.24
C ARG A 19 16.00 7.06 -3.66
N LEU A 20 15.66 5.99 -4.38
CA LEU A 20 16.64 4.99 -4.80
C LEU A 20 17.62 5.52 -5.85
N ARG A 21 17.16 6.38 -6.79
CA ARG A 21 18.05 7.08 -7.72
C ARG A 21 18.99 8.03 -6.98
N GLY A 22 18.48 8.76 -5.99
CA GLY A 22 19.31 9.63 -5.14
C GLY A 22 20.39 8.89 -4.33
N SER A 23 20.18 7.58 -4.10
CA SER A 23 21.16 6.69 -3.48
C SER A 23 22.11 6.01 -4.48
N GLY A 24 22.10 6.40 -5.77
CA GLY A 24 23.02 5.91 -6.78
C GLY A 24 22.61 4.59 -7.43
N HIS A 25 21.36 4.17 -7.32
CA HIS A 25 20.87 2.96 -8.00
C HIS A 25 20.31 3.28 -9.38
N GLU A 26 20.42 2.32 -10.30
CA GLU A 26 19.70 2.33 -11.58
C GLU A 26 18.25 1.92 -11.32
N VAL A 27 17.27 2.80 -11.58
CA VAL A 27 15.88 2.54 -11.27
C VAL A 27 14.98 2.79 -12.47
N ILE A 28 14.24 1.77 -12.88
CA ILE A 28 13.20 1.84 -13.89
C ILE A 28 11.85 2.12 -13.19
N ALA A 29 11.21 3.23 -13.54
CA ALA A 29 9.84 3.51 -13.13
C ALA A 29 8.88 2.85 -14.15
N ALA A 30 8.30 1.72 -13.78
CA ALA A 30 7.41 0.94 -14.64
C ALA A 30 5.95 1.30 -14.38
N ALA A 31 5.28 1.76 -15.42
CA ALA A 31 3.85 2.06 -15.45
C ALA A 31 3.36 2.06 -16.90
N PRO A 32 2.04 1.93 -17.18
CA PRO A 32 1.52 2.05 -18.54
C PRO A 32 1.92 3.37 -19.22
N SER A 33 1.97 4.47 -18.46
CA SER A 33 2.41 5.79 -18.95
C SER A 33 3.89 5.86 -19.34
N THR A 34 4.71 4.92 -18.90
CA THR A 34 6.13 4.79 -19.28
C THR A 34 6.38 3.67 -20.28
N GLY A 35 5.31 3.07 -20.84
CA GLY A 35 5.40 1.99 -21.82
C GLY A 35 5.65 0.61 -21.22
N ILE A 36 5.48 0.44 -19.91
CA ILE A 36 5.67 -0.85 -19.21
C ILE A 36 4.37 -1.21 -18.50
N ASP A 37 3.71 -2.27 -18.96
CA ASP A 37 2.38 -2.65 -18.48
C ASP A 37 2.38 -4.11 -17.99
N SER A 38 2.10 -4.29 -16.70
CA SER A 38 2.06 -5.61 -16.05
C SER A 38 0.85 -6.46 -16.47
N ILE A 39 -0.21 -5.85 -17.01
CA ILE A 39 -1.39 -6.59 -17.50
C ILE A 39 -1.16 -7.12 -18.90
N THR A 40 -0.72 -6.27 -19.82
CA THR A 40 -0.50 -6.64 -21.23
C THR A 40 0.87 -7.23 -21.50
N ARG A 41 1.79 -7.15 -20.54
CA ARG A 41 3.22 -7.52 -20.59
C ARG A 41 4.07 -6.62 -21.48
N LEU A 42 3.51 -5.54 -22.02
CA LEU A 42 4.26 -4.60 -22.86
C LEU A 42 5.47 -4.06 -22.08
N GLY A 43 6.66 -4.13 -22.65
CA GLY A 43 7.91 -3.61 -22.08
C GLY A 43 8.42 -4.33 -20.82
N LEU A 44 7.75 -5.41 -20.35
CA LEU A 44 8.15 -6.09 -19.12
C LEU A 44 9.50 -6.81 -19.28
N ALA A 45 9.70 -7.54 -20.36
CA ALA A 45 10.93 -8.32 -20.57
C ALA A 45 12.15 -7.41 -20.61
N GLU A 46 12.07 -6.30 -21.34
CA GLU A 46 13.13 -5.30 -21.45
C GLU A 46 13.42 -4.60 -20.12
N ALA A 47 12.35 -4.31 -19.34
CA ALA A 47 12.51 -3.70 -18.01
C ALA A 47 13.23 -4.65 -17.03
N MET A 48 12.90 -5.95 -17.09
CA MET A 48 13.46 -6.97 -16.19
C MET A 48 14.90 -7.39 -16.58
N ASP A 49 15.37 -7.13 -17.81
CA ASP A 49 16.71 -7.52 -18.24
C ASP A 49 17.78 -6.89 -17.31
N GLY A 50 18.57 -7.75 -16.64
CA GLY A 50 19.58 -7.37 -15.66
C GLY A 50 19.04 -6.78 -14.35
N ALA A 51 17.72 -6.77 -14.12
CA ALA A 51 17.14 -6.33 -12.85
C ALA A 51 17.48 -7.33 -11.73
N GLN A 52 17.87 -6.80 -10.58
CA GLN A 52 18.18 -7.58 -9.39
C GLN A 52 17.00 -7.63 -8.41
N VAL A 53 16.19 -6.56 -8.38
CA VAL A 53 15.05 -6.39 -7.47
C VAL A 53 13.88 -5.81 -8.23
N VAL A 54 12.70 -6.34 -7.98
CA VAL A 54 11.42 -5.75 -8.39
C VAL A 54 10.63 -5.33 -7.16
N VAL A 55 10.12 -4.11 -7.16
CA VAL A 55 9.24 -3.62 -6.09
C VAL A 55 7.87 -3.31 -6.69
N ASP A 56 6.87 -4.09 -6.32
CA ASP A 56 5.49 -3.92 -6.76
C ASP A 56 4.71 -3.07 -5.77
N VAL A 57 4.45 -1.83 -6.18
CA VAL A 57 3.58 -0.86 -5.50
C VAL A 57 2.42 -0.43 -6.40
N ALA A 58 2.09 -1.22 -7.42
CA ALA A 58 0.97 -0.95 -8.30
C ALA A 58 -0.37 -1.05 -7.57
N ASN A 59 -1.33 -0.30 -8.05
CA ASN A 59 -2.71 -0.36 -7.59
C ASN A 59 -3.68 -0.55 -8.75
N ALA A 60 -4.82 -1.19 -8.49
CA ALA A 60 -5.86 -1.38 -9.48
C ALA A 60 -6.49 -0.03 -9.88
N PRO A 61 -6.84 0.16 -11.17
CA PRO A 61 -7.51 1.37 -11.63
C PRO A 61 -9.01 1.41 -11.29
N SER A 62 -9.56 0.30 -10.80
CA SER A 62 -10.97 0.14 -10.44
C SER A 62 -11.10 -0.31 -8.98
N TRP A 63 -12.26 -0.06 -8.37
CA TRP A 63 -12.63 -0.53 -7.03
C TRP A 63 -13.70 -1.62 -7.06
N GLU A 64 -14.14 -2.03 -8.26
CA GLU A 64 -15.06 -3.16 -8.43
C GLU A 64 -14.38 -4.47 -8.04
N ASP A 65 -14.99 -5.24 -7.15
CA ASP A 65 -14.42 -6.42 -6.51
C ASP A 65 -13.75 -7.39 -7.50
N GLN A 66 -14.45 -7.76 -8.58
CA GLN A 66 -13.92 -8.68 -9.57
C GLN A 66 -12.77 -8.05 -10.37
N ALA A 67 -12.90 -6.78 -10.77
CA ALA A 67 -11.87 -6.08 -11.53
C ALA A 67 -10.58 -5.90 -10.72
N VAL A 68 -10.69 -5.62 -9.43
CA VAL A 68 -9.54 -5.54 -8.52
C VAL A 68 -8.84 -6.90 -8.38
N LEU A 69 -9.62 -7.96 -8.19
CA LEU A 69 -9.09 -9.32 -8.09
C LEU A 69 -8.36 -9.74 -9.37
N ASP A 70 -8.99 -9.54 -10.52
CA ASP A 70 -8.43 -9.87 -11.84
C ASP A 70 -7.14 -9.08 -12.10
N PHE A 71 -7.12 -7.79 -11.73
CA PHE A 71 -5.92 -6.96 -11.83
C PHE A 71 -4.76 -7.55 -11.05
N PHE A 72 -4.92 -7.78 -9.75
CA PHE A 72 -3.81 -8.26 -8.92
C PHE A 72 -3.37 -9.67 -9.31
N GLN A 73 -4.28 -10.56 -9.66
CA GLN A 73 -3.93 -11.90 -10.10
C GLN A 73 -3.17 -11.89 -11.43
N THR A 74 -3.65 -11.13 -12.42
CA THR A 74 -3.03 -11.06 -13.74
C THR A 74 -1.67 -10.36 -13.68
N ALA A 75 -1.62 -9.17 -13.06
CA ALA A 75 -0.38 -8.40 -12.94
C ALA A 75 0.70 -9.20 -12.21
N THR A 76 0.37 -9.76 -11.05
CA THR A 76 1.32 -10.52 -10.24
C THR A 76 1.80 -11.78 -10.98
N GLY A 77 0.91 -12.53 -11.63
CA GLY A 77 1.29 -13.69 -12.42
C GLY A 77 2.26 -13.35 -13.54
N ASN A 78 2.00 -12.24 -14.26
CA ASN A 78 2.87 -11.77 -15.34
C ASN A 78 4.24 -11.28 -14.81
N LEU A 79 4.26 -10.55 -13.69
CA LEU A 79 5.49 -10.07 -13.06
C LEU A 79 6.37 -11.24 -12.63
N LEU A 80 5.83 -12.18 -11.85
CA LEU A 80 6.57 -13.35 -11.37
C LEU A 80 7.13 -14.21 -12.51
N ALA A 81 6.38 -14.34 -13.61
CA ALA A 81 6.85 -15.06 -14.80
C ALA A 81 8.04 -14.33 -15.48
N ALA A 82 7.94 -13.00 -15.65
CA ALA A 82 8.99 -12.19 -16.24
C ALA A 82 10.25 -12.14 -15.36
N GLU A 83 10.07 -11.97 -14.05
CA GLU A 83 11.15 -11.97 -13.05
C GLU A 83 11.91 -13.28 -13.04
N LYS A 84 11.20 -14.41 -13.06
CA LYS A 84 11.81 -15.74 -13.11
C LYS A 84 12.61 -15.95 -14.39
N ALA A 85 12.07 -15.49 -15.54
CA ALA A 85 12.77 -15.60 -16.83
C ALA A 85 14.04 -14.73 -16.88
N ALA A 86 14.03 -13.56 -16.22
CA ALA A 86 15.16 -12.64 -16.15
C ALA A 86 16.17 -12.95 -15.03
N GLY A 87 15.87 -13.90 -14.13
CA GLY A 87 16.73 -14.25 -13.01
C GLY A 87 16.74 -13.18 -11.90
N VAL A 88 15.64 -12.44 -11.71
CA VAL A 88 15.47 -11.48 -10.61
C VAL A 88 15.64 -12.19 -9.27
N GLY A 89 16.42 -11.59 -8.37
CA GLY A 89 16.78 -12.21 -7.09
C GLY A 89 15.87 -11.85 -5.91
N HIS A 90 15.01 -10.82 -6.04
CA HIS A 90 14.14 -10.38 -4.96
C HIS A 90 12.86 -9.70 -5.48
N HIS A 91 11.70 -10.25 -5.14
CA HIS A 91 10.39 -9.63 -5.34
C HIS A 91 9.93 -8.98 -4.04
N VAL A 92 9.68 -7.68 -4.05
CA VAL A 92 9.11 -6.93 -2.92
C VAL A 92 7.71 -6.48 -3.31
N ALA A 93 6.71 -6.73 -2.48
CA ALA A 93 5.36 -6.24 -2.74
C ALA A 93 4.81 -5.46 -1.54
N LEU A 94 4.20 -4.31 -1.83
CA LEU A 94 3.45 -3.55 -0.85
C LEU A 94 2.04 -4.12 -0.71
N SER A 95 1.66 -4.48 0.50
CA SER A 95 0.33 -4.98 0.86
C SER A 95 -0.24 -4.19 2.04
N ILE A 96 -1.31 -4.70 2.66
CA ILE A 96 -2.07 -3.98 3.68
C ILE A 96 -2.13 -4.80 4.97
N VAL A 97 -1.90 -4.13 6.11
CA VAL A 97 -2.16 -4.69 7.42
C VAL A 97 -3.66 -5.01 7.56
N GLY A 98 -3.98 -6.17 8.09
CA GLY A 98 -5.35 -6.61 8.32
C GLY A 98 -6.10 -7.11 7.09
N SER A 99 -5.42 -7.30 5.94
CA SER A 99 -6.11 -7.75 4.71
C SER A 99 -6.87 -9.07 4.88
N GLU A 100 -6.41 -9.99 5.73
CA GLU A 100 -7.09 -11.24 6.05
C GLU A 100 -8.22 -11.10 7.09
N ARG A 101 -8.31 -9.97 7.78
CA ARG A 101 -9.30 -9.74 8.85
C ARG A 101 -10.61 -9.14 8.33
N LEU A 102 -10.60 -8.59 7.12
CA LEU A 102 -11.75 -7.94 6.48
C LEU A 102 -12.13 -8.62 5.15
N PRO A 103 -12.57 -9.89 5.19
CA PRO A 103 -12.86 -10.66 3.98
C PRO A 103 -14.07 -10.13 3.19
N GLU A 104 -14.91 -9.29 3.79
CA GLU A 104 -16.04 -8.61 3.14
C GLU A 104 -15.57 -7.55 2.14
N ASN A 105 -14.35 -6.99 2.34
CA ASN A 105 -13.79 -5.98 1.48
C ASN A 105 -13.09 -6.61 0.27
N GLY A 106 -13.56 -6.33 -0.95
CA GLY A 106 -13.05 -6.92 -2.19
C GLY A 106 -11.58 -6.58 -2.47
N TYR A 107 -11.17 -5.35 -2.15
CA TYR A 107 -9.78 -4.93 -2.30
C TYR A 107 -8.83 -5.74 -1.38
N PHE A 108 -9.23 -5.98 -0.13
CA PHE A 108 -8.44 -6.77 0.81
C PHE A 108 -8.36 -8.23 0.38
N ARG A 109 -9.47 -8.82 -0.11
CA ARG A 109 -9.45 -10.16 -0.72
C ARG A 109 -8.45 -10.26 -1.88
N ALA A 110 -8.43 -9.25 -2.75
CA ALA A 110 -7.51 -9.21 -3.88
C ALA A 110 -6.04 -9.10 -3.43
N LYS A 111 -5.75 -8.36 -2.37
CA LYS A 111 -4.40 -8.30 -1.78
C LYS A 111 -3.99 -9.63 -1.15
N VAL A 112 -4.88 -10.33 -0.47
CA VAL A 112 -4.63 -11.69 0.04
C VAL A 112 -4.33 -12.66 -1.12
N ALA A 113 -5.07 -12.58 -2.23
CA ALA A 113 -4.82 -13.39 -3.42
C ALA A 113 -3.45 -13.08 -4.05
N GLN A 114 -3.06 -11.80 -4.14
CA GLN A 114 -1.74 -11.37 -4.57
C GLN A 114 -0.63 -11.99 -3.71
N GLU A 115 -0.74 -11.85 -2.39
CA GLU A 115 0.23 -12.42 -1.45
C GLU A 115 0.36 -13.94 -1.59
N ALA A 116 -0.76 -14.64 -1.78
CA ALA A 116 -0.77 -16.09 -1.97
C ALA A 116 0.00 -16.52 -3.23
N LEU A 117 -0.17 -15.80 -4.35
CA LEU A 117 0.58 -16.03 -5.58
C LEU A 117 2.08 -15.82 -5.38
N ILE A 118 2.48 -14.74 -4.72
CA ILE A 118 3.89 -14.45 -4.43
C ILE A 118 4.50 -15.56 -3.56
N LYS A 119 3.85 -15.93 -2.47
CA LYS A 119 4.30 -17.00 -1.56
C LYS A 119 4.45 -18.35 -2.25
N ALA A 120 3.55 -18.66 -3.21
CA ALA A 120 3.56 -19.93 -3.94
C ALA A 120 4.53 -19.95 -5.14
N SER A 121 5.10 -18.80 -5.54
CA SER A 121 5.88 -18.67 -6.78
C SER A 121 7.23 -19.37 -6.78
N GLY A 122 7.80 -19.60 -5.60
CA GLY A 122 9.18 -20.05 -5.41
C GLY A 122 10.25 -18.98 -5.65
N MET A 123 9.83 -17.72 -5.93
CA MET A 123 10.74 -16.56 -5.99
C MET A 123 11.16 -16.12 -4.58
N PRO A 124 12.40 -15.67 -4.36
CA PRO A 124 12.76 -14.99 -3.13
C PRO A 124 11.94 -13.70 -3.00
N TYR A 125 11.28 -13.50 -1.86
CA TYR A 125 10.35 -12.38 -1.71
C TYR A 125 10.42 -11.70 -0.33
N THR A 126 9.88 -10.49 -0.26
CA THR A 126 9.49 -9.83 1.00
C THR A 126 8.16 -9.12 0.78
N LEU A 127 7.15 -9.47 1.56
CA LEU A 127 5.88 -8.75 1.59
C LEU A 127 5.96 -7.67 2.67
N VAL A 128 5.60 -6.45 2.34
CA VAL A 128 5.51 -5.34 3.27
C VAL A 128 4.06 -4.94 3.40
N ARG A 129 3.43 -5.26 4.52
CA ARG A 129 2.08 -4.80 4.85
C ARG A 129 2.17 -3.47 5.56
N ALA A 130 1.63 -2.43 4.96
CA ALA A 130 1.51 -1.12 5.57
C ALA A 130 0.10 -0.90 6.13
N THR A 131 -0.02 -0.13 7.19
CA THR A 131 -1.30 0.42 7.60
C THR A 131 -1.74 1.53 6.63
N GLN A 132 -2.93 2.09 6.81
CA GLN A 132 -3.48 3.13 5.94
C GLN A 132 -2.58 4.37 5.90
N PHE A 133 -2.63 5.12 4.80
CA PHE A 133 -1.78 6.30 4.65
C PHE A 133 -2.51 7.57 5.06
N PHE A 134 -1.79 8.53 5.62
CA PHE A 134 -2.32 9.86 5.96
C PHE A 134 -2.95 10.54 4.75
N GLU A 135 -2.39 10.34 3.57
CA GLU A 135 -2.86 10.89 2.30
C GLU A 135 -4.29 10.46 1.93
N PHE A 136 -4.79 9.38 2.52
CA PHE A 136 -6.13 8.88 2.26
C PHE A 136 -7.18 9.29 3.32
N VAL A 137 -6.77 9.95 4.40
CA VAL A 137 -7.68 10.35 5.49
C VAL A 137 -8.83 11.23 4.99
N GLY A 138 -8.54 12.18 4.11
CA GLY A 138 -9.57 13.01 3.47
C GLY A 138 -10.54 12.20 2.60
N GLY A 139 -10.03 11.21 1.87
CA GLY A 139 -10.85 10.29 1.07
C GLY A 139 -11.74 9.39 1.94
N ILE A 140 -11.23 8.92 3.08
CA ILE A 140 -12.01 8.15 4.06
C ILE A 140 -13.14 9.01 4.63
N ALA A 141 -12.84 10.25 5.03
CA ALA A 141 -13.86 11.19 5.50
C ALA A 141 -14.94 11.45 4.44
N GLN A 142 -14.52 11.63 3.18
CA GLN A 142 -15.46 11.86 2.07
C GLN A 142 -16.36 10.65 1.80
N ALA A 143 -15.79 9.44 1.79
CA ALA A 143 -16.55 8.21 1.57
C ALA A 143 -17.57 7.92 2.69
N ALA A 144 -17.27 8.34 3.90
CA ALA A 144 -18.13 8.17 5.09
C ALA A 144 -19.13 9.33 5.30
N THR A 145 -19.21 10.28 4.36
CA THR A 145 -20.07 11.46 4.50
C THR A 145 -21.51 11.16 4.05
N VAL A 146 -22.46 11.46 4.92
CA VAL A 146 -23.90 11.46 4.66
C VAL A 146 -24.45 12.83 5.01
N ALA A 147 -24.90 13.58 4.02
CA ALA A 147 -25.26 15.01 4.13
C ALA A 147 -24.09 15.87 4.66
N ASP A 148 -24.20 16.42 5.86
CA ASP A 148 -23.17 17.25 6.53
C ASP A 148 -22.48 16.53 7.70
N GLU A 149 -22.69 15.21 7.83
CA GLU A 149 -22.09 14.38 8.86
C GLU A 149 -21.13 13.34 8.28
N VAL A 150 -20.00 13.14 8.92
CA VAL A 150 -19.06 12.03 8.63
C VAL A 150 -19.31 10.94 9.67
N ARG A 151 -19.90 9.82 9.24
CA ARG A 151 -20.22 8.67 10.09
C ARG A 151 -19.14 7.60 9.97
N VAL A 152 -18.38 7.40 11.04
CA VAL A 152 -17.25 6.45 11.06
C VAL A 152 -17.23 5.65 12.36
N SER A 153 -16.68 4.44 12.27
CA SER A 153 -16.43 3.60 13.43
C SER A 153 -15.46 4.28 14.41
N PRO A 154 -15.64 4.14 15.73
CA PRO A 154 -14.66 4.53 16.74
C PRO A 154 -13.51 3.50 16.89
N ALA A 155 -13.47 2.43 16.09
CA ALA A 155 -12.42 1.42 16.11
C ALA A 155 -11.04 2.04 15.85
N LEU A 156 -9.98 1.40 16.36
CA LEU A 156 -8.62 1.88 16.22
C LEU A 156 -8.10 1.77 14.78
N ILE A 157 -7.37 2.79 14.37
CA ILE A 157 -6.58 2.85 13.15
C ILE A 157 -5.16 3.35 13.50
N GLN A 158 -4.14 2.89 12.80
CA GLN A 158 -2.76 3.32 13.04
C GLN A 158 -2.09 3.78 11.74
N PRO A 159 -2.58 4.86 11.11
CA PRO A 159 -2.14 5.28 9.78
C PRO A 159 -0.73 5.87 9.82
N MET A 160 -0.07 5.90 8.65
CA MET A 160 1.31 6.35 8.50
C MET A 160 1.49 7.26 7.29
N ALA A 161 2.56 8.04 7.28
CA ALA A 161 2.94 8.86 6.13
C ALA A 161 3.47 7.99 4.99
N SER A 162 3.14 8.34 3.73
CA SER A 162 3.71 7.67 2.56
C SER A 162 5.24 7.75 2.51
N ASP A 163 5.84 8.80 3.07
CA ASP A 163 7.30 8.94 3.13
C ASP A 163 7.96 7.90 4.05
N ASP A 164 7.31 7.54 5.16
CA ASP A 164 7.77 6.47 6.05
C ASP A 164 7.62 5.09 5.37
N VAL A 165 6.55 4.88 4.58
CA VAL A 165 6.39 3.68 3.74
C VAL A 165 7.53 3.57 2.73
N VAL A 166 7.85 4.65 2.03
CA VAL A 166 8.95 4.73 1.05
C VAL A 166 10.29 4.44 1.71
N ALA A 167 10.52 4.97 2.92
CA ALA A 167 11.76 4.69 3.66
C ALA A 167 11.90 3.20 3.98
N ALA A 168 10.84 2.57 4.48
CA ALA A 168 10.82 1.14 4.78
C ALA A 168 10.99 0.27 3.52
N LEU A 169 10.28 0.58 2.43
CA LEU A 169 10.41 -0.14 1.15
C LEU A 169 11.80 -0.04 0.54
N ALA A 170 12.44 1.14 0.63
CA ALA A 170 13.81 1.32 0.13
C ALA A 170 14.80 0.43 0.90
N GLU A 171 14.69 0.35 2.21
CA GLU A 171 15.53 -0.51 3.03
C GLU A 171 15.29 -2.00 2.73
N VAL A 172 14.02 -2.43 2.62
CA VAL A 172 13.65 -3.81 2.27
C VAL A 172 14.16 -4.19 0.88
N ALA A 173 14.03 -3.30 -0.10
CA ALA A 173 14.49 -3.56 -1.47
C ALA A 173 16.01 -3.75 -1.57
N LEU A 174 16.78 -3.14 -0.67
CA LEU A 174 18.24 -3.25 -0.64
C LEU A 174 18.75 -4.35 0.29
N ALA A 175 17.87 -4.97 1.06
CA ALA A 175 18.20 -6.07 1.96
C ALA A 175 18.13 -7.43 1.24
N VAL A 176 18.59 -8.48 1.91
CA VAL A 176 18.37 -9.87 1.46
C VAL A 176 16.87 -10.22 1.59
N PRO A 177 16.31 -11.05 0.67
CA PRO A 177 14.93 -11.49 0.76
C PRO A 177 14.61 -12.14 2.11
N ALA A 178 13.58 -11.65 2.79
CA ALA A 178 13.18 -12.20 4.08
C ALA A 178 12.39 -13.52 3.93
N ASN A 179 11.79 -13.76 2.78
CA ASN A 179 10.83 -14.84 2.53
C ASN A 179 9.70 -14.85 3.58
N ALA A 180 9.28 -13.66 3.96
CA ALA A 180 8.31 -13.40 5.03
C ALA A 180 7.46 -12.17 4.74
N THR A 181 6.44 -11.99 5.57
CA THR A 181 5.62 -10.77 5.64
C THR A 181 6.11 -9.90 6.80
N LEU A 182 6.42 -8.65 6.51
CA LEU A 182 6.78 -7.62 7.48
C LEU A 182 5.64 -6.62 7.60
N GLU A 183 5.34 -6.15 8.80
CA GLU A 183 4.33 -5.10 9.01
C GLU A 183 5.01 -3.77 9.34
N ILE A 184 4.48 -2.69 8.76
CA ILE A 184 4.88 -1.31 9.06
C ILE A 184 3.63 -0.48 9.37
N ALA A 185 3.74 0.44 10.32
CA ALA A 185 2.62 1.24 10.77
C ALA A 185 3.07 2.64 11.19
N GLY A 186 2.11 3.54 11.36
CA GLY A 186 2.37 4.85 11.97
C GLY A 186 2.76 4.75 13.44
N PRO A 187 3.25 5.85 14.03
CA PRO A 187 3.72 5.87 15.41
C PRO A 187 2.59 5.77 16.44
N GLU A 188 1.36 6.08 16.06
CA GLU A 188 0.23 6.21 16.98
C GLU A 188 -1.00 5.46 16.47
N ALA A 189 -1.59 4.60 17.33
CA ALA A 189 -2.93 4.08 17.15
C ALA A 189 -3.94 5.08 17.76
N VAL A 190 -4.96 5.43 16.99
CA VAL A 190 -6.00 6.39 17.41
C VAL A 190 -7.38 5.89 16.96
N PRO A 191 -8.49 6.25 17.66
CA PRO A 191 -9.82 6.00 17.15
C PRO A 191 -10.01 6.70 15.78
N LEU A 192 -10.64 6.01 14.82
CA LEU A 192 -10.83 6.56 13.47
C LEU A 192 -11.68 7.85 13.49
N ASP A 193 -12.72 7.90 14.31
CA ASP A 193 -13.54 9.10 14.47
C ASP A 193 -12.74 10.29 15.03
N GLU A 194 -11.79 10.05 15.94
CA GLU A 194 -10.91 11.09 16.46
C GLU A 194 -9.90 11.56 15.40
N LEU A 195 -9.32 10.65 14.62
CA LEU A 195 -8.44 11.00 13.49
C LEU A 195 -9.17 11.91 12.49
N ILE A 196 -10.42 11.54 12.12
CA ILE A 196 -11.23 12.35 11.21
C ILE A 196 -11.56 13.71 11.82
N ARG A 197 -11.91 13.80 13.12
CA ARG A 197 -12.10 15.10 13.78
C ARG A 197 -10.87 15.98 13.74
N ARG A 198 -9.68 15.42 13.97
CA ARG A 198 -8.41 16.15 13.86
C ARG A 198 -8.20 16.67 12.44
N TYR A 199 -8.42 15.81 11.44
CA TYR A 199 -8.31 16.19 10.03
C TYR A 199 -9.26 17.34 9.67
N LEU A 200 -10.57 17.22 9.94
CA LEU A 200 -11.56 18.24 9.61
C LEU A 200 -11.26 19.58 10.30
N ARG A 201 -10.87 19.53 11.58
CA ARG A 201 -10.50 20.73 12.33
C ARG A 201 -9.29 21.44 11.72
N LEU A 202 -8.25 20.71 11.38
CA LEU A 202 -7.00 21.29 10.84
C LEU A 202 -7.15 21.79 9.41
N THR A 203 -8.07 21.21 8.64
CA THR A 203 -8.39 21.67 7.27
C THR A 203 -9.50 22.70 7.19
N GLY A 204 -10.11 23.08 8.33
CA GLY A 204 -11.23 24.06 8.38
C GLY A 204 -12.54 23.50 7.79
N ASP A 205 -12.71 22.20 7.74
CA ASP A 205 -13.92 21.55 7.23
C ASP A 205 -15.03 21.57 8.28
N PRO A 206 -16.22 22.13 7.98
CA PRO A 206 -17.30 22.32 8.97
C PRO A 206 -18.12 21.05 9.28
N ARG A 207 -17.91 19.94 8.55
CA ARG A 207 -18.67 18.71 8.74
C ARG A 207 -18.52 18.17 10.18
N LYS A 208 -19.57 17.54 10.68
CA LYS A 208 -19.58 16.93 12.02
C LYS A 208 -19.18 15.47 11.92
N VAL A 209 -18.35 15.00 12.85
CA VAL A 209 -18.02 13.58 12.97
C VAL A 209 -18.96 12.92 13.98
N VAL A 210 -19.66 11.90 13.52
CA VAL A 210 -20.58 11.08 14.32
C VAL A 210 -19.99 9.68 14.44
N PRO A 211 -19.58 9.27 15.67
CA PRO A 211 -19.12 7.90 15.88
C PRO A 211 -20.28 6.93 15.78
N ASP A 212 -20.09 5.86 15.01
CA ASP A 212 -21.10 4.82 14.81
C ASP A 212 -20.38 3.46 14.72
N VAL A 213 -20.60 2.57 15.70
CA VAL A 213 -19.94 1.26 15.77
C VAL A 213 -20.31 0.34 14.59
N HIS A 214 -21.42 0.62 13.91
CA HIS A 214 -21.87 -0.11 12.73
C HIS A 214 -21.52 0.59 11.40
N ALA A 215 -20.84 1.73 11.47
CA ALA A 215 -20.36 2.38 10.25
C ALA A 215 -19.29 1.53 9.56
N CYS A 216 -19.59 1.13 8.32
CA CYS A 216 -18.67 0.30 7.53
C CYS A 216 -17.50 1.12 6.97
N TYR A 217 -16.32 0.53 7.01
CA TYR A 217 -15.13 0.98 6.32
C TYR A 217 -15.05 0.25 4.97
N PHE A 218 -15.46 0.94 3.89
CA PHE A 218 -15.53 0.37 2.55
C PHE A 218 -16.21 -1.02 2.51
N GLY A 219 -17.37 -1.13 3.16
CA GLY A 219 -18.23 -2.32 3.16
C GLY A 219 -17.99 -3.31 4.31
N ALA A 220 -17.00 -3.10 5.17
CA ALA A 220 -16.71 -3.97 6.31
C ALA A 220 -16.87 -3.22 7.64
N GLU A 221 -17.44 -3.87 8.66
CA GLU A 221 -17.41 -3.36 10.04
C GLU A 221 -16.00 -3.52 10.62
N LEU A 222 -15.61 -2.59 11.48
CA LEU A 222 -14.29 -2.58 12.10
C LEU A 222 -14.34 -2.91 13.59
N ASP A 223 -13.30 -3.57 14.05
CA ASP A 223 -12.89 -3.64 15.46
C ASP A 223 -11.49 -3.02 15.65
N ASP A 224 -11.00 -2.96 16.88
CA ASP A 224 -9.72 -2.35 17.21
C ASP A 224 -8.50 -3.07 16.62
N GLN A 225 -8.67 -4.29 16.10
CA GLN A 225 -7.61 -5.07 15.48
C GLN A 225 -7.65 -5.00 13.95
N SER A 226 -8.75 -4.55 13.37
CA SER A 226 -8.98 -4.59 11.92
C SER A 226 -7.93 -3.83 11.11
N LEU A 227 -7.55 -2.63 11.58
CA LEU A 227 -6.64 -1.70 10.88
C LEU A 227 -5.39 -1.33 11.69
N THR A 228 -5.08 -2.13 12.72
CA THR A 228 -3.87 -1.98 13.54
C THR A 228 -2.89 -3.13 13.30
N PRO A 229 -1.58 -2.90 13.39
CA PRO A 229 -0.58 -3.93 13.13
C PRO A 229 -0.44 -4.90 14.30
N GLY A 230 0.29 -6.00 14.08
CA GLY A 230 0.75 -6.90 15.13
C GLY A 230 1.87 -6.30 15.98
N GLN A 231 2.23 -7.01 17.05
CA GLN A 231 3.18 -6.54 18.08
C GLN A 231 4.61 -6.26 17.56
N HIS A 232 5.00 -6.82 16.42
CA HIS A 232 6.36 -6.72 15.88
C HIS A 232 6.45 -5.78 14.66
N ALA A 233 5.43 -4.95 14.44
CA ALA A 233 5.44 -4.00 13.36
C ALA A 233 6.53 -2.94 13.55
N ARG A 234 7.19 -2.58 12.46
CA ARG A 234 8.09 -1.43 12.45
C ARG A 234 7.27 -0.15 12.40
N LEU A 235 7.51 0.76 13.34
CA LEU A 235 6.79 2.02 13.40
C LEU A 235 7.52 3.11 12.58
N GLY A 236 6.74 3.87 11.82
CA GLY A 236 7.16 5.13 11.23
C GLY A 236 7.39 6.20 12.29
N VAL A 237 7.98 7.31 11.88
CA VAL A 237 8.33 8.40 12.82
C VAL A 237 7.47 9.65 12.63
N THR A 238 6.80 9.76 11.48
CA THR A 238 6.02 10.95 11.11
C THR A 238 4.67 10.92 11.82
N ARG A 239 4.39 11.94 12.64
CA ARG A 239 3.08 12.12 13.29
C ARG A 239 2.09 12.78 12.32
N PHE A 240 0.80 12.53 12.54
CA PHE A 240 -0.26 13.03 11.65
C PHE A 240 -0.27 14.56 11.55
N GLU A 241 -0.19 15.25 12.69
CA GLU A 241 -0.21 16.71 12.74
C GLU A 241 1.02 17.32 12.06
N ASP A 242 2.21 16.72 12.24
CA ASP A 242 3.45 17.17 11.61
C ASP A 242 3.41 16.95 10.09
N TRP A 243 2.78 15.89 9.64
CA TRP A 243 2.58 15.61 8.22
C TRP A 243 1.60 16.63 7.61
N LEU A 244 0.44 16.83 8.25
CA LEU A 244 -0.59 17.73 7.72
C LEU A 244 -0.13 19.19 7.68
N ALA A 245 0.72 19.61 8.62
CA ALA A 245 1.29 20.96 8.62
C ALA A 245 2.25 21.25 7.46
N ARG A 246 2.70 20.21 6.73
CA ARG A 246 3.64 20.32 5.59
C ARG A 246 2.98 20.04 4.23
N SER A 247 1.70 19.67 4.24
CA SER A 247 0.93 19.21 3.06
C SER A 247 0.25 20.35 2.28
#